data_6b408690372f93e062e05beed6d58aef
#
_entry.id   6b408690372f93e062e05beed6d58aef
#
_cell.length_a   1.000
_cell.length_b   1.000
_cell.length_c   1.000
_cell.angle_alpha   90.00
_cell.angle_beta   90.00
_cell.angle_gamma   90.00
#
_symmetry.space_group_name_H-M   'P 1'
#
loop_
_entity.id
_entity.type
_entity.pdbx_description
1 polymer ?
#
loop_
_entity_poly.entity_id
_entity_poly.type
_entity_poly.pdbx_seq_one_letter_code
_entity_poly.pdbx_strand_id
1 'polypeptide(L)'
;MMFSSIEQSPQRYARIGGVLYLAIIVLGIFGEAFVRGTLVVSGDATATANAIAASESLWRVGIAGDLLMHVLDLPMILLLYILLRPVSETLALLATFFNLIQTAVLAANKLNLLAPLLLLENVGGLDAFSPEQLHALSYLCLLYTSDAADE
;
A
#
# COMPACT_ATOMS: atom_id res chain seq x y z
N MET A 1 30.28 -13.13 6.31
CA MET A 1 30.51 -13.40 4.87
C MET A 1 29.65 -12.53 3.93
N MET A 2 28.39 -12.25 4.22
CA MET A 2 27.53 -11.42 3.34
C MET A 2 27.93 -9.94 3.30
N PHE A 3 28.47 -9.39 4.37
CA PHE A 3 28.88 -7.97 4.46
C PHE A 3 30.16 -7.62 3.71
N SER A 4 31.10 -8.56 3.57
CA SER A 4 32.34 -8.33 2.79
C SER A 4 32.11 -8.23 1.28
N SER A 5 31.03 -8.80 0.76
CA SER A 5 30.71 -8.71 -0.66
C SER A 5 30.06 -7.37 -1.03
N ILE A 6 29.48 -6.66 -0.07
CA ILE A 6 28.83 -5.37 -0.28
C ILE A 6 29.87 -4.25 -0.41
N GLU A 7 30.91 -4.30 0.43
CA GLU A 7 32.06 -3.37 0.34
C GLU A 7 32.80 -3.50 -1.01
N GLN A 8 32.71 -4.68 -1.64
CA GLN A 8 33.37 -4.94 -2.94
C GLN A 8 32.56 -4.46 -4.16
N SER A 9 31.24 -4.21 -4.03
CA SER A 9 30.43 -3.75 -5.17
C SER A 9 29.20 -2.93 -4.80
N PRO A 10 29.37 -1.74 -4.19
CA PRO A 10 28.25 -0.90 -3.76
C PRO A 10 27.33 -0.49 -4.93
N GLN A 11 27.90 -0.37 -6.14
CA GLN A 11 27.12 -0.03 -7.34
C GLN A 11 26.07 -1.09 -7.72
N ARG A 12 26.31 -2.37 -7.45
CA ARG A 12 25.31 -3.42 -7.72
C ARG A 12 24.12 -3.30 -6.79
N TYR A 13 24.37 -3.07 -5.51
CA TYR A 13 23.31 -2.88 -4.52
C TYR A 13 22.50 -1.60 -4.79
N ALA A 14 23.16 -0.52 -5.19
CA ALA A 14 22.49 0.71 -5.60
C ALA A 14 21.60 0.50 -6.85
N ARG A 15 22.06 -0.28 -7.84
CA ARG A 15 21.24 -0.62 -9.03
C ARG A 15 20.04 -1.49 -8.67
N ILE A 16 20.22 -2.50 -7.83
CA ILE A 16 19.11 -3.35 -7.38
C ILE A 16 18.10 -2.50 -6.60
N GLY A 17 18.57 -1.64 -5.69
CA GLY A 17 17.71 -0.71 -4.96
C GLY A 17 16.95 0.24 -5.91
N GLY A 18 17.59 0.76 -6.93
CA GLY A 18 16.95 1.60 -7.94
C GLY A 18 15.83 0.88 -8.70
N VAL A 19 16.06 -0.37 -9.10
CA VAL A 19 15.02 -1.18 -9.78
C VAL A 19 13.85 -1.49 -8.83
N LEU A 20 14.13 -1.88 -7.59
CA LEU A 20 13.10 -2.11 -6.57
C LEU A 20 12.28 -0.85 -6.33
N TYR A 21 12.94 0.30 -6.18
CA TYR A 21 12.27 1.58 -5.96
C TYR A 21 11.38 1.98 -7.14
N LEU A 22 11.84 1.77 -8.38
CA LEU A 22 11.01 1.97 -9.56
C LEU A 22 9.78 1.05 -9.58
N ALA A 23 9.93 -0.21 -9.21
CA ALA A 23 8.81 -1.14 -9.11
C ALA A 23 7.79 -0.68 -8.05
N ILE A 24 8.25 -0.22 -6.89
CA ILE A 24 7.41 0.35 -5.83
C ILE A 24 6.63 1.56 -6.35
N ILE A 25 7.30 2.51 -7.02
CA ILE A 25 6.65 3.70 -7.60
C ILE A 25 5.57 3.30 -8.63
N VAL A 26 5.88 2.38 -9.54
CA VAL A 26 4.93 1.93 -10.58
C VAL A 26 3.71 1.28 -9.95
N LEU A 27 3.88 0.41 -8.94
CA LEU A 27 2.78 -0.21 -8.23
C LEU A 27 1.94 0.81 -7.46
N GLY A 28 2.58 1.78 -6.80
CA GLY A 28 1.88 2.85 -6.10
C GLY A 28 1.05 3.73 -7.04
N ILE A 29 1.61 4.16 -8.17
CA ILE A 29 0.88 4.93 -9.19
C ILE A 29 -0.27 4.11 -9.75
N PHE A 30 -0.06 2.83 -10.03
CA PHE A 30 -1.11 1.95 -10.52
C PHE A 30 -2.28 1.84 -9.52
N GLY A 31 -2.00 1.57 -8.25
CA GLY A 31 -3.03 1.46 -7.21
C GLY A 31 -3.76 2.79 -6.98
N GLU A 32 -3.04 3.90 -6.86
CA GLU A 32 -3.61 5.19 -6.50
C GLU A 32 -4.26 5.89 -7.70
N ALA A 33 -3.48 6.17 -8.74
CA ALA A 33 -3.96 6.98 -9.85
C ALA A 33 -4.84 6.18 -10.82
N PHE A 34 -4.50 4.92 -11.09
CA PHE A 34 -5.22 4.13 -12.09
C PHE A 34 -6.43 3.40 -11.48
N VAL A 35 -6.29 2.75 -10.34
CA VAL A 35 -7.40 2.00 -9.74
C VAL A 35 -8.31 2.94 -8.94
N ARG A 36 -7.80 3.58 -7.88
CA ARG A 36 -8.61 4.45 -7.02
C ARG A 36 -9.07 5.71 -7.75
N GLY A 37 -8.20 6.35 -8.52
CA GLY A 37 -8.55 7.54 -9.30
C GLY A 37 -9.64 7.33 -10.34
N THR A 38 -9.90 6.09 -10.79
CA THR A 38 -10.97 5.77 -11.74
C THR A 38 -12.24 5.26 -11.07
N LEU A 39 -12.15 4.60 -9.93
CA LEU A 39 -13.27 3.93 -9.28
C LEU A 39 -13.85 4.71 -8.10
N VAL A 40 -13.07 5.58 -7.46
CA VAL A 40 -13.53 6.39 -6.33
C VAL A 40 -14.05 7.74 -6.82
N VAL A 41 -15.34 7.98 -6.64
CA VAL A 41 -15.99 9.26 -6.98
C VAL A 41 -16.05 10.11 -5.70
N SER A 42 -15.28 11.20 -5.71
CA SER A 42 -15.20 12.09 -4.55
C SER A 42 -16.58 12.65 -4.17
N GLY A 43 -16.97 12.45 -2.93
CA GLY A 43 -18.24 12.94 -2.38
C GLY A 43 -19.48 12.11 -2.74
N ASP A 44 -19.34 11.03 -3.52
CA ASP A 44 -20.48 10.16 -3.90
C ASP A 44 -20.20 8.70 -3.53
N ALA A 45 -20.70 8.30 -2.37
CA ALA A 45 -20.55 6.93 -1.85
C ALA A 45 -21.25 5.88 -2.74
N THR A 46 -22.42 6.24 -3.28
CA THR A 46 -23.20 5.30 -4.11
C THR A 46 -22.56 5.09 -5.48
N ALA A 47 -22.11 6.15 -6.12
CA ALA A 47 -21.38 6.04 -7.39
C ALA A 47 -20.08 5.24 -7.21
N THR A 48 -19.34 5.47 -6.11
CA THR A 48 -18.12 4.72 -5.77
C THR A 48 -18.42 3.23 -5.57
N ALA A 49 -19.44 2.89 -4.77
CA ALA A 49 -19.84 1.51 -4.53
C ALA A 49 -20.21 0.78 -5.83
N ASN A 50 -20.99 1.42 -6.68
CA ASN A 50 -21.40 0.87 -7.98
C ASN A 50 -20.20 0.68 -8.93
N ALA A 51 -19.25 1.63 -8.97
CA ALA A 51 -18.04 1.53 -9.79
C ALA A 51 -17.15 0.36 -9.33
N ILE A 52 -16.97 0.19 -8.01
CA ILE A 52 -16.20 -0.92 -7.44
C ILE A 52 -16.88 -2.25 -7.76
N ALA A 53 -18.20 -2.37 -7.57
CA ALA A 53 -18.96 -3.57 -7.88
C ALA A 53 -18.90 -3.93 -9.36
N ALA A 54 -18.96 -2.94 -10.26
CA ALA A 54 -18.84 -3.15 -11.71
C ALA A 54 -17.42 -3.56 -12.15
N SER A 55 -16.39 -3.25 -11.37
CA SER A 55 -14.98 -3.47 -11.68
C SER A 55 -14.22 -4.18 -10.56
N GLU A 56 -14.87 -5.13 -9.91
CA GLU A 56 -14.35 -5.85 -8.74
C GLU A 56 -12.95 -6.45 -8.97
N SER A 57 -12.73 -7.06 -10.14
CA SER A 57 -11.43 -7.65 -10.48
C SER A 57 -10.32 -6.59 -10.51
N LEU A 58 -10.58 -5.41 -11.05
CA LEU A 58 -9.64 -4.30 -11.08
C LEU A 58 -9.33 -3.81 -9.66
N TRP A 59 -10.36 -3.71 -8.82
CA TRP A 59 -10.21 -3.33 -7.40
C TRP A 59 -9.35 -4.32 -6.65
N ARG A 60 -9.60 -5.63 -6.79
CA ARG A 60 -8.81 -6.71 -6.18
C ARG A 60 -7.34 -6.71 -6.65
N VAL A 61 -7.09 -6.47 -7.95
CA VAL A 61 -5.73 -6.32 -8.49
C VAL A 61 -5.03 -5.09 -7.91
N GLY A 62 -5.75 -3.98 -7.72
CA GLY A 62 -5.23 -2.79 -7.06
C GLY A 62 -4.75 -3.08 -5.63
N ILE A 63 -5.59 -3.75 -4.82
CA ILE A 63 -5.22 -4.18 -3.46
C ILE A 63 -4.00 -5.10 -3.47
N ALA A 64 -3.97 -6.08 -4.37
CA ALA A 64 -2.83 -7.00 -4.50
C ALA A 64 -1.55 -6.25 -4.88
N GLY A 65 -1.63 -5.26 -5.76
CA GLY A 65 -0.53 -4.38 -6.13
C GLY A 65 -0.01 -3.56 -4.95
N ASP A 66 -0.91 -2.96 -4.16
CA ASP A 66 -0.58 -2.22 -2.94
C ASP A 66 0.14 -3.11 -1.91
N LEU A 67 -0.36 -4.32 -1.67
CA LEU A 67 0.28 -5.25 -0.74
C LEU A 67 1.64 -5.72 -1.26
N LEU A 68 1.76 -6.00 -2.57
CA LEU A 68 3.03 -6.35 -3.18
C LEU A 68 4.06 -5.21 -3.05
N MET A 69 3.63 -3.95 -3.21
CA MET A 69 4.46 -2.77 -3.00
C MET A 69 5.08 -2.80 -1.59
N HIS A 70 4.27 -3.03 -0.55
CA HIS A 70 4.77 -3.09 0.84
C HIS A 70 5.69 -4.30 1.10
N VAL A 71 5.49 -5.41 0.40
CA VAL A 71 6.43 -6.54 0.45
C VAL A 71 7.78 -6.17 -0.17
N LEU A 72 7.78 -5.38 -1.25
CA LEU A 72 9.01 -4.90 -1.89
C LEU A 72 9.73 -3.82 -1.07
N ASP A 73 9.04 -3.11 -0.17
CA ASP A 73 9.65 -2.18 0.77
C ASP A 73 10.66 -2.88 1.70
N LEU A 74 10.40 -4.12 2.10
CA LEU A 74 11.28 -4.83 3.04
C LEU A 74 12.72 -5.01 2.51
N PRO A 75 12.96 -5.57 1.31
CA PRO A 75 14.30 -5.63 0.75
C PRO A 75 14.87 -4.24 0.46
N MET A 76 14.04 -3.24 0.13
CA MET A 76 14.48 -1.86 -0.07
C MET A 76 15.01 -1.25 1.23
N ILE A 77 14.29 -1.40 2.35
CA ILE A 77 14.70 -0.96 3.68
C ILE A 77 16.03 -1.61 4.07
N LEU A 78 16.19 -2.92 3.83
CA LEU A 78 17.44 -3.64 4.09
C LEU A 78 18.60 -3.08 3.26
N LEU A 79 18.39 -2.82 1.98
CA LEU A 79 19.41 -2.24 1.10
C LEU A 79 19.81 -0.84 1.57
N LEU A 80 18.87 0.01 1.96
CA LEU A 80 19.15 1.33 2.52
C LEU A 80 19.95 1.23 3.82
N TYR A 81 19.59 0.33 4.72
CA TYR A 81 20.37 0.10 5.93
C TYR A 81 21.83 -0.24 5.62
N ILE A 82 22.05 -1.19 4.71
CA ILE A 82 23.39 -1.64 4.32
C ILE A 82 24.21 -0.49 3.71
N LEU A 83 23.59 0.35 2.85
CA LEU A 83 24.25 1.46 2.20
C LEU A 83 24.56 2.63 3.15
N LEU A 84 23.71 2.87 4.14
CA LEU A 84 23.84 3.99 5.08
C LEU A 84 24.66 3.64 6.33
N ARG A 85 24.73 2.37 6.69
CA ARG A 85 25.47 1.89 7.87
C ARG A 85 26.95 2.38 7.94
N PRO A 86 27.72 2.46 6.83
CA PRO A 86 29.10 2.95 6.88
C PRO A 86 29.21 4.41 7.31
N VAL A 87 28.16 5.23 7.12
CA VAL A 87 28.13 6.64 7.51
C VAL A 87 27.81 6.78 9.00
N SER A 88 26.76 6.10 9.46
CA SER A 88 26.36 6.07 10.87
C SER A 88 25.45 4.87 11.11
N GLU A 89 25.96 3.87 11.84
CA GLU A 89 25.21 2.66 12.17
C GLU A 89 23.96 2.96 13.00
N THR A 90 24.06 3.86 13.97
CA THR A 90 22.93 4.22 14.85
C THR A 90 21.81 4.90 14.08
N LEU A 91 22.15 5.86 13.20
CA LEU A 91 21.13 6.56 12.40
C LEU A 91 20.52 5.64 11.34
N ALA A 92 21.33 4.77 10.71
CA ALA A 92 20.83 3.79 9.76
C ALA A 92 19.87 2.80 10.43
N LEU A 93 20.18 2.35 11.65
CA LEU A 93 19.31 1.46 12.41
C LEU A 93 18.01 2.16 12.81
N LEU A 94 18.10 3.40 13.30
CA LEU A 94 16.92 4.20 13.65
C LEU A 94 15.99 4.38 12.44
N ALA A 95 16.54 4.77 11.29
CA ALA A 95 15.78 4.91 10.05
C ALA A 95 15.12 3.59 9.63
N THR A 96 15.81 2.46 9.80
CA THR A 96 15.28 1.13 9.51
C THR A 96 14.05 0.82 10.37
N PHE A 97 14.12 1.07 11.68
CA PHE A 97 12.98 0.84 12.58
C PHE A 97 11.78 1.71 12.23
N PHE A 98 12.00 3.01 11.97
CA PHE A 98 10.91 3.90 11.56
C PHE A 98 10.26 3.45 10.25
N ASN A 99 11.06 3.08 9.24
CA ASN A 99 10.53 2.58 7.97
C ASN A 99 9.75 1.27 8.15
N LEU A 100 10.24 0.33 8.97
CA LEU A 100 9.53 -0.93 9.23
C LEU A 100 8.18 -0.68 9.91
N ILE A 101 8.14 0.20 10.91
CA ILE A 101 6.90 0.57 11.59
C ILE A 101 5.94 1.24 10.60
N GLN A 102 6.43 2.19 9.81
CA GLN A 102 5.63 2.88 8.78
C GLN A 102 5.05 1.88 7.77
N THR A 103 5.88 1.01 7.19
CA THR A 103 5.45 0.00 6.22
C THR A 103 4.41 -0.94 6.82
N ALA A 104 4.59 -1.38 8.08
CA ALA A 104 3.62 -2.24 8.77
C ALA A 104 2.27 -1.54 8.99
N VAL A 105 2.28 -0.28 9.42
CA VAL A 105 1.05 0.51 9.63
C VAL A 105 0.34 0.75 8.30
N LEU A 106 1.07 1.15 7.25
CA LEU A 106 0.48 1.37 5.92
C LEU A 106 -0.08 0.08 5.32
N ALA A 107 0.63 -1.04 5.43
CA ALA A 107 0.14 -2.33 4.96
C ALA A 107 -1.14 -2.76 5.70
N ALA A 108 -1.19 -2.57 7.02
CA ALA A 108 -2.39 -2.83 7.81
C ALA A 108 -3.54 -1.91 7.39
N ASN A 109 -3.27 -0.63 7.13
CA ASN A 109 -4.28 0.32 6.66
C ASN A 109 -4.85 -0.07 5.29
N LYS A 110 -4.04 -0.62 4.37
CA LYS A 110 -4.52 -1.10 3.07
C LYS A 110 -5.55 -2.25 3.16
N LEU A 111 -5.63 -2.95 4.29
CA LEU A 111 -6.69 -3.95 4.52
C LEU A 111 -8.09 -3.32 4.56
N ASN A 112 -8.21 -2.03 4.89
CA ASN A 112 -9.48 -1.31 4.83
C ASN A 112 -10.04 -1.23 3.39
N LEU A 113 -9.20 -1.37 2.36
CA LEU A 113 -9.64 -1.46 0.96
C LEU A 113 -10.44 -2.73 0.66
N LEU A 114 -10.41 -3.72 1.56
CA LEU A 114 -11.29 -4.89 1.48
C LEU A 114 -12.71 -4.60 1.97
N ALA A 115 -12.89 -3.56 2.79
CA ALA A 115 -14.20 -3.23 3.35
C ALA A 115 -15.28 -3.02 2.28
N PRO A 116 -15.07 -2.30 1.17
CA PRO A 116 -16.05 -2.20 0.10
C PRO A 116 -16.52 -3.56 -0.42
N LEU A 117 -15.60 -4.48 -0.65
CA LEU A 117 -15.95 -5.82 -1.16
C LEU A 117 -16.80 -6.59 -0.16
N LEU A 118 -16.41 -6.59 1.12
CA LEU A 118 -17.11 -7.32 2.18
C LEU A 118 -18.50 -6.73 2.47
N LEU A 119 -18.63 -5.40 2.43
CA LEU A 119 -19.88 -4.71 2.70
C LEU A 119 -20.86 -4.82 1.51
N LEU A 120 -20.36 -4.75 0.28
CA LEU A 120 -21.19 -4.83 -0.93
C LEU A 120 -21.63 -6.26 -1.26
N GLU A 121 -20.84 -7.27 -0.91
CA GLU A 121 -21.18 -8.69 -1.07
C GLU A 121 -22.14 -9.21 0.02
N ASN A 122 -22.56 -8.35 0.96
CA ASN A 122 -23.41 -8.69 2.10
C ASN A 122 -22.88 -9.90 2.93
N VAL A 123 -21.56 -9.98 3.06
CA VAL A 123 -20.89 -11.05 3.81
C VAL A 123 -21.15 -10.85 5.31
N GLY A 124 -21.83 -11.79 5.94
CA GLY A 124 -21.95 -11.84 7.40
C GLY A 124 -23.23 -11.28 8.01
N GLY A 125 -24.35 -11.20 7.27
CA GLY A 125 -25.65 -10.87 7.85
C GLY A 125 -25.84 -9.38 8.11
N LEU A 126 -25.42 -8.56 7.17
CA LEU A 126 -25.58 -7.09 7.18
C LEU A 126 -27.00 -6.65 6.78
N ASP A 127 -27.96 -7.55 6.78
CA ASP A 127 -29.38 -7.29 6.42
C ASP A 127 -30.07 -6.23 7.30
N ALA A 128 -29.47 -5.90 8.46
CA ALA A 128 -29.95 -4.84 9.34
C ALA A 128 -29.63 -3.42 8.82
N PHE A 129 -28.74 -3.28 7.83
CA PHE A 129 -28.32 -2.01 7.25
C PHE A 129 -28.98 -1.79 5.89
N SER A 130 -29.39 -0.54 5.63
CA SER A 130 -29.85 -0.20 4.28
C SER A 130 -28.67 -0.16 3.28
N PRO A 131 -28.93 -0.37 1.98
CA PRO A 131 -27.89 -0.24 0.95
C PRO A 131 -27.12 1.09 1.03
N GLU A 132 -27.82 2.21 1.29
CA GLU A 132 -27.21 3.53 1.42
C GLU A 132 -26.28 3.62 2.62
N GLN A 133 -26.61 2.95 3.73
CA GLN A 133 -25.76 2.88 4.91
C GLN A 133 -24.48 2.06 4.65
N LEU A 134 -24.60 0.96 3.93
CA LEU A 134 -23.44 0.14 3.51
C LEU A 134 -22.52 0.89 2.55
N HIS A 135 -23.09 1.63 1.59
CA HIS A 135 -22.32 2.50 0.69
C HIS A 135 -21.57 3.59 1.46
N ALA A 136 -22.25 4.27 2.41
CA ALA A 136 -21.63 5.31 3.22
C ALA A 136 -20.51 4.75 4.10
N LEU A 137 -20.72 3.58 4.73
CA LEU A 137 -19.69 2.93 5.55
C LEU A 137 -18.49 2.48 4.72
N SER A 138 -18.74 1.90 3.55
CA SER A 138 -17.71 1.54 2.58
C SER A 138 -16.86 2.75 2.19
N TYR A 139 -17.51 3.86 1.86
CA TYR A 139 -16.84 5.10 1.48
C TYR A 139 -16.03 5.71 2.63
N LEU A 140 -16.53 5.65 3.87
CA LEU A 140 -15.80 6.10 5.05
C LEU A 140 -14.49 5.32 5.26
N CYS A 141 -14.51 3.99 5.06
CA CYS A 141 -13.30 3.17 5.13
C CYS A 141 -12.27 3.56 4.06
N LEU A 142 -12.74 3.94 2.87
CA LEU A 142 -11.85 4.42 1.79
C LEU A 142 -11.22 5.77 2.12
N LEU A 143 -11.99 6.73 2.64
CA LEU A 143 -11.47 8.04 3.08
C LEU A 143 -10.39 7.86 4.13
N TYR A 144 -10.64 7.02 5.15
CA TYR A 144 -9.64 6.76 6.18
C TYR A 144 -8.34 6.18 5.63
N THR A 145 -8.42 5.38 4.56
CA THR A 145 -7.23 4.81 3.91
C THR A 145 -6.48 5.85 3.07
N SER A 146 -7.20 6.77 2.44
CA SER A 146 -6.63 7.84 1.60
C SER A 146 -5.94 8.90 2.44
N ASP A 147 -6.61 9.42 3.48
CA ASP A 147 -6.06 10.47 4.35
C ASP A 147 -4.79 10.02 5.08
N ALA A 148 -4.72 8.74 5.49
CA ALA A 148 -3.52 8.19 6.13
C ALA A 148 -2.32 8.00 5.18
N ALA A 149 -2.51 8.15 3.88
CA ALA A 149 -1.45 8.08 2.88
C ALA A 149 -0.92 9.47 2.48
N ASP A 150 -1.70 10.53 2.75
CA ASP A 150 -1.35 11.92 2.39
C ASP A 150 -0.68 12.69 3.53
N GLU A 151 -0.67 12.16 4.79
CA GLU A 151 0.05 12.70 5.96
C GLU A 151 1.46 12.07 6.09
#